data_2cf517eb77b5bfa0511a2b9ea377e4df
#
_entry.id   2cf517eb77b5bfa0511a2b9ea377e4df
#
_cell.length_a   1.000
_cell.length_b   1.000
_cell.length_c   1.000
_cell.angle_alpha   90.00
_cell.angle_beta   90.00
_cell.angle_gamma   90.00
#
_symmetry.space_group_name_H-M   'P 1'
#
loop_
_entity.id
_entity.type
_entity.pdbx_description
1 polymer ?
#
loop_
_entity_poly.entity_id
_entity_poly.type
_entity_poly.pdbx_seq_one_letter_code
_entity_poly.pdbx_strand_id
1 'polypeptide(L)'
;KGVRQLSVLDGHTSKVCIAYSGASWDLEGKPIMGTKLPFNGGTPRHFNCRSVLVPITKTFRELGVDIDEPPTGTRASDEGQVRADITMAEWLKSKPTAYVDDLLGPGRARLFLDGKLTLPQLLDFQGNPLALNQLRAKYDKK
;
A
#
# COMPACT_ATOMS: atom_id res chain seq x y z
N LYS A 1 14.96 -8.42 -8.55
CA LYS A 1 14.71 -8.99 -7.22
C LYS A 1 13.28 -9.48 -7.05
N GLY A 2 12.31 -8.79 -7.61
CA GLY A 2 10.90 -9.10 -7.43
C GLY A 2 10.02 -8.02 -8.00
N VAL A 3 8.78 -7.95 -7.50
CA VAL A 3 7.78 -6.97 -7.94
C VAL A 3 7.14 -6.29 -6.75
N ARG A 4 6.70 -5.07 -6.96
CA ARG A 4 5.98 -4.26 -5.96
C ARG A 4 4.69 -3.74 -6.57
N GLN A 5 3.62 -3.76 -5.79
CA GLN A 5 2.37 -3.17 -6.23
C GLN A 5 2.37 -1.67 -5.96
N LEU A 6 2.02 -0.90 -6.99
CA LEU A 6 1.76 0.53 -6.86
C LEU A 6 0.29 0.79 -7.15
N SER A 7 -0.37 1.43 -6.21
CA SER A 7 -1.77 1.81 -6.34
C SER A 7 -1.89 3.31 -6.60
N VAL A 8 -2.96 3.71 -7.27
CA VAL A 8 -3.19 5.11 -7.62
C VAL A 8 -3.48 5.93 -6.37
N LEU A 9 -2.88 7.10 -6.25
CA LEU A 9 -3.05 8.00 -5.10
C LEU A 9 -4.22 8.96 -5.38
N ASP A 10 -5.44 8.46 -5.26
CA ASP A 10 -6.65 9.28 -5.41
C ASP A 10 -7.80 8.73 -4.56
N GLY A 11 -8.94 9.42 -4.59
CA GLY A 11 -10.12 9.06 -3.80
C GLY A 11 -10.96 7.91 -4.34
N HIS A 12 -10.52 7.28 -5.43
CA HIS A 12 -11.25 6.18 -6.07
C HIS A 12 -10.56 4.82 -5.93
N THR A 13 -9.42 4.78 -5.26
CA THR A 13 -8.67 3.54 -5.04
C THR A 13 -9.40 2.67 -4.01
N SER A 14 -9.60 1.39 -4.33
CA SER A 14 -10.31 0.46 -3.45
C SER A 14 -9.52 0.17 -2.17
N LYS A 15 -10.22 -0.28 -1.13
CA LYS A 15 -9.59 -0.66 0.15
C LYS A 15 -8.57 -1.79 -0.04
N VAL A 16 -8.84 -2.75 -0.94
CA VAL A 16 -7.91 -3.83 -1.24
C VAL A 16 -6.63 -3.26 -1.83
N CYS A 17 -6.72 -2.39 -2.82
CA CYS A 17 -5.55 -1.78 -3.44
C CYS A 17 -4.80 -0.83 -2.50
N ILE A 18 -5.52 -0.14 -1.60
CA ILE A 18 -4.90 0.67 -0.55
C ILE A 18 -4.06 -0.21 0.37
N ALA A 19 -4.61 -1.34 0.81
CA ALA A 19 -3.91 -2.27 1.70
C ALA A 19 -2.69 -2.91 1.03
N TYR A 20 -2.78 -3.22 -0.25
CA TYR A 20 -1.70 -3.84 -1.02
C TYR A 20 -0.65 -2.85 -1.53
N SER A 21 -0.92 -1.54 -1.46
CA SER A 21 0.02 -0.54 -2.00
C SER A 21 1.38 -0.63 -1.31
N GLY A 22 2.43 -0.78 -2.10
CA GLY A 22 3.80 -0.95 -1.60
C GLY A 22 4.18 -2.37 -1.24
N ALA A 23 3.24 -3.31 -1.23
CA ALA A 23 3.53 -4.72 -0.96
C ALA A 23 4.47 -5.29 -2.02
N SER A 24 5.40 -6.13 -1.62
CA SER A 24 6.47 -6.61 -2.49
C SER A 24 6.64 -8.12 -2.35
N TRP A 25 6.95 -8.77 -3.46
CA TRP A 25 7.14 -10.22 -3.53
C TRP A 25 8.37 -10.52 -4.39
N ASP A 26 9.00 -11.65 -4.12
CA ASP A 26 10.10 -12.13 -4.97
C ASP A 26 9.55 -12.71 -6.29
N LEU A 27 10.43 -13.20 -7.14
CA LEU A 27 10.05 -13.75 -8.44
C LEU A 27 9.22 -15.03 -8.33
N GLU A 28 9.19 -15.66 -7.17
CA GLU A 28 8.41 -16.85 -6.88
C GLU A 28 7.08 -16.54 -6.18
N GLY A 29 6.81 -15.25 -5.94
CA GLY A 29 5.58 -14.80 -5.30
C GLY A 29 5.61 -14.84 -3.77
N LYS A 30 6.78 -15.00 -3.16
CA LYS A 30 6.91 -14.97 -1.71
C LYS A 30 7.02 -13.53 -1.20
N PRO A 31 6.30 -13.16 -0.13
CA PRO A 31 6.39 -11.82 0.43
C PRO A 31 7.82 -11.46 0.88
N ILE A 32 8.26 -10.25 0.54
CA ILE A 32 9.56 -9.72 0.93
C ILE A 32 9.40 -8.29 1.46
N MET A 33 10.47 -7.72 2.02
CA MET A 33 10.54 -6.33 2.46
C MET A 33 9.43 -5.97 3.46
N GLY A 34 9.14 -6.88 4.40
CA GLY A 34 8.14 -6.67 5.45
C GLY A 34 6.70 -6.93 5.02
N THR A 35 6.47 -7.34 3.78
CA THR A 35 5.14 -7.69 3.29
C THR A 35 4.63 -8.96 3.95
N LYS A 36 3.38 -8.94 4.40
CA LYS A 36 2.71 -10.12 4.99
C LYS A 36 1.54 -10.62 4.15
N LEU A 37 1.10 -9.83 3.18
CA LEU A 37 -0.02 -10.20 2.31
C LEU A 37 0.44 -11.16 1.22
N PRO A 38 -0.42 -12.13 0.84
CA PRO A 38 -0.07 -13.09 -0.22
C PRO A 38 -0.12 -12.42 -1.59
N PHE A 39 0.66 -12.92 -2.53
CA PHE A 39 0.71 -12.41 -3.90
C PHE A 39 -0.64 -12.56 -4.63
N ASN A 40 -1.30 -13.70 -4.48
CA ASN A 40 -2.62 -14.00 -5.05
C ASN A 40 -2.75 -13.68 -6.55
N GLY A 41 -1.68 -13.93 -7.31
CA GLY A 41 -1.69 -13.70 -8.77
C GLY A 41 -1.46 -12.26 -9.20
N GLY A 42 -1.27 -11.35 -8.26
CA GLY A 42 -0.96 -9.95 -8.56
C GLY A 42 -2.16 -9.12 -8.99
N THR A 43 -1.94 -8.14 -9.85
CA THR A 43 -2.98 -7.27 -10.40
C THR A 43 -3.50 -7.81 -11.74
N PRO A 44 -4.76 -7.54 -12.14
CA PRO A 44 -5.79 -6.81 -11.38
C PRO A 44 -6.35 -7.63 -10.22
N ARG A 45 -6.68 -6.97 -9.11
CA ARG A 45 -7.21 -7.65 -7.92
C ARG A 45 -8.73 -7.63 -7.85
N HIS A 46 -9.36 -6.76 -8.64
CA HIS A 46 -10.82 -6.59 -8.67
C HIS A 46 -11.21 -5.91 -9.98
N PHE A 47 -12.50 -5.83 -10.22
CA PHE A 47 -13.02 -5.11 -11.40
C PHE A 47 -12.61 -3.64 -11.33
N ASN A 48 -12.16 -3.09 -12.46
CA ASN A 48 -11.63 -1.71 -12.57
C ASN A 48 -10.40 -1.42 -11.70
N CYS A 49 -9.60 -2.44 -11.42
CA CYS A 49 -8.33 -2.25 -10.72
C CYS A 49 -7.37 -1.40 -11.56
N ARG A 50 -6.85 -0.32 -10.95
CA ARG A 50 -5.88 0.57 -11.60
C ARG A 50 -4.48 0.41 -11.04
N SER A 51 -4.28 -0.51 -10.13
CA SER A 51 -2.95 -0.82 -9.58
C SER A 51 -2.12 -1.58 -10.58
N VAL A 52 -0.80 -1.41 -10.50
CA VAL A 52 0.16 -2.09 -11.38
C VAL A 52 1.25 -2.74 -10.55
N LEU A 53 1.89 -3.75 -11.10
CA LEU A 53 3.11 -4.32 -10.54
C LEU A 53 4.31 -3.70 -11.25
N VAL A 54 5.26 -3.21 -10.46
CA VAL A 54 6.51 -2.67 -11.00
C VAL A 54 7.68 -3.56 -10.57
N PRO A 55 8.73 -3.71 -11.40
CA PRO A 55 9.87 -4.51 -11.02
C PRO A 55 10.69 -3.81 -9.92
N ILE A 56 11.24 -4.63 -9.01
CA ILE A 56 12.22 -4.19 -8.03
C ILE A 56 13.59 -4.55 -8.61
N THR A 57 14.35 -3.55 -9.01
CA THR A 57 15.66 -3.75 -9.60
C THR A 57 16.75 -3.75 -8.52
N LYS A 58 17.89 -4.33 -8.84
CA LYS A 58 19.06 -4.23 -7.99
C LYS A 58 19.64 -2.82 -8.06
N THR A 59 20.19 -2.35 -6.95
CA THR A 59 20.91 -1.08 -6.94
C THR A 59 22.23 -1.22 -7.70
N PHE A 60 22.84 -0.11 -8.07
CA PHE A 60 24.14 -0.14 -8.74
C PHE A 60 25.20 -0.84 -7.89
N ARG A 61 25.17 -0.62 -6.56
CA ARG A 61 26.12 -1.26 -5.64
C ARG A 61 25.90 -2.78 -5.57
N GLU A 62 24.65 -3.23 -5.60
CA GLU A 62 24.33 -4.66 -5.63
C GLU A 62 24.79 -5.32 -6.93
N LEU A 63 24.89 -4.54 -8.02
CA LEU A 63 25.40 -5.02 -9.31
C LEU A 63 26.93 -4.96 -9.39
N GLY A 64 27.59 -4.48 -8.34
CA GLY A 64 29.06 -4.37 -8.31
C GLY A 64 29.58 -3.03 -8.85
N VAL A 65 28.72 -2.07 -9.09
CA VAL A 65 29.11 -0.74 -9.58
C VAL A 65 29.05 0.25 -8.41
N ASP A 66 30.18 0.91 -8.13
CA ASP A 66 30.30 1.85 -7.01
C ASP A 66 29.83 3.25 -7.43
N ILE A 67 28.51 3.34 -7.69
CA ILE A 67 27.84 4.59 -8.07
C ILE A 67 26.58 4.70 -7.21
N ASP A 68 26.32 5.90 -6.69
CA ASP A 68 25.10 6.15 -5.92
C ASP A 68 23.89 6.15 -6.83
N GLU A 69 22.74 5.71 -6.28
CA GLU A 69 21.48 5.76 -6.99
C GLU A 69 21.08 7.21 -7.28
N PRO A 70 20.42 7.48 -8.43
CA PRO A 70 19.92 8.82 -8.70
C PRO A 70 18.90 9.25 -7.64
N PRO A 71 18.72 10.57 -7.45
CA PRO A 71 17.71 11.06 -6.51
C PRO A 71 16.34 10.52 -6.83
N THR A 72 15.54 10.27 -5.78
CA THR A 72 14.16 9.83 -5.91
C THR A 72 13.36 10.89 -6.68
N GLY A 73 12.70 10.49 -7.75
CA GLY A 73 11.85 11.37 -8.53
C GLY A 73 10.49 11.61 -7.89
N THR A 74 9.51 11.97 -8.70
CA THR A 74 8.14 12.22 -8.27
C THR A 74 7.17 11.26 -8.95
N ARG A 75 5.96 11.16 -8.39
CA ARG A 75 4.85 10.43 -9.00
C ARG A 75 3.56 11.25 -8.88
N ALA A 76 2.60 10.92 -9.71
CA ALA A 76 1.32 11.64 -9.73
C ALA A 76 0.42 11.24 -8.56
N SER A 77 -0.34 12.21 -8.08
CA SER A 77 -1.46 11.99 -7.17
C SER A 77 -2.63 12.85 -7.67
N ASP A 78 -3.77 12.78 -6.97
CA ASP A 78 -4.95 13.57 -7.34
C ASP A 78 -4.75 15.09 -7.14
N GLU A 79 -3.75 15.50 -6.38
CA GLU A 79 -3.45 16.92 -6.12
C GLU A 79 -2.11 17.36 -6.70
N GLY A 80 -1.53 16.59 -7.61
CA GLY A 80 -0.28 16.93 -8.27
C GLY A 80 0.81 15.91 -7.98
N GLN A 81 2.06 16.34 -8.15
CA GLN A 81 3.20 15.45 -7.96
C GLN A 81 3.62 15.37 -6.50
N VAL A 82 3.92 14.16 -6.07
CA VAL A 82 4.45 13.85 -4.73
C VAL A 82 5.75 13.06 -4.89
N ARG A 83 6.50 12.88 -3.80
CA ARG A 83 7.72 12.05 -3.84
C ARG A 83 7.38 10.65 -4.36
N ALA A 84 8.23 10.10 -5.23
CA ALA A 84 7.99 8.78 -5.80
C ALA A 84 8.03 7.67 -4.75
N ASP A 85 8.75 7.87 -3.65
CA ASP A 85 8.88 6.91 -2.55
C ASP A 85 7.82 7.07 -1.45
N ILE A 86 6.86 8.01 -1.60
CA ILE A 86 5.81 8.19 -0.60
C ILE A 86 4.96 6.92 -0.49
N THR A 87 4.71 6.48 0.73
CA THR A 87 3.82 5.33 0.97
C THR A 87 2.36 5.79 0.96
N MET A 88 1.45 4.84 0.73
CA MET A 88 0.02 5.13 0.81
C MET A 88 -0.37 5.67 2.19
N ALA A 89 0.22 5.11 3.26
CA ALA A 89 -0.03 5.57 4.63
C ALA A 89 0.41 7.01 4.84
N GLU A 90 1.61 7.38 4.38
CA GLU A 90 2.11 8.73 4.48
C GLU A 90 1.23 9.71 3.70
N TRP A 91 0.82 9.32 2.49
CA TRP A 91 -0.02 10.15 1.65
C TRP A 91 -1.39 10.39 2.29
N LEU A 92 -2.03 9.34 2.84
CA LEU A 92 -3.32 9.46 3.51
C LEU A 92 -3.24 10.32 4.77
N LYS A 93 -2.15 10.21 5.54
CA LYS A 93 -1.95 11.03 6.73
C LYS A 93 -1.77 12.51 6.42
N SER A 94 -1.38 12.85 5.19
CA SER A 94 -1.27 14.24 4.73
C SER A 94 -2.60 14.85 4.32
N LYS A 95 -3.66 14.03 4.21
CA LYS A 95 -4.99 14.45 3.77
C LYS A 95 -5.87 14.86 4.96
N PRO A 96 -6.90 15.71 4.72
CA PRO A 96 -7.88 16.02 5.77
C PRO A 96 -8.60 14.75 6.24
N THR A 97 -9.02 14.74 7.51
CA THR A 97 -9.74 13.60 8.11
C THR A 97 -10.97 13.22 7.28
N ALA A 98 -11.71 14.20 6.76
CA ALA A 98 -12.90 13.96 5.94
C ALA A 98 -12.56 13.15 4.68
N TYR A 99 -11.42 13.41 4.05
CA TYR A 99 -10.96 12.67 2.87
C TYR A 99 -10.69 11.20 3.21
N VAL A 100 -10.02 10.96 4.32
CA VAL A 100 -9.70 9.59 4.78
C VAL A 100 -11.00 8.86 5.18
N ASP A 101 -11.94 9.56 5.81
CA ASP A 101 -13.25 9.01 6.16
C ASP A 101 -14.03 8.57 4.92
N ASP A 102 -14.01 9.36 3.86
CA ASP A 102 -14.69 9.03 2.61
C ASP A 102 -14.06 7.80 1.94
N LEU A 103 -12.73 7.68 2.00
CA LEU A 103 -11.99 6.63 1.32
C LEU A 103 -12.06 5.28 2.06
N LEU A 104 -11.86 5.30 3.38
CA LEU A 104 -11.80 4.10 4.21
C LEU A 104 -13.11 3.80 4.95
N GLY A 105 -13.97 4.79 5.13
CA GLY A 105 -15.09 4.76 6.03
C GLY A 105 -14.68 5.29 7.42
N PRO A 106 -15.61 5.98 8.14
CA PRO A 106 -15.23 6.67 9.39
C PRO A 106 -14.61 5.75 10.45
N GLY A 107 -15.13 4.54 10.61
CA GLY A 107 -14.62 3.60 11.62
C GLY A 107 -13.20 3.12 11.32
N ARG A 108 -12.94 2.73 10.07
CA ARG A 108 -11.60 2.29 9.66
C ARG A 108 -10.60 3.44 9.64
N ALA A 109 -11.05 4.61 9.19
CA ALA A 109 -10.21 5.81 9.17
C ALA A 109 -9.74 6.18 10.57
N ARG A 110 -10.63 6.10 11.56
CA ARG A 110 -10.27 6.39 12.95
C ARG A 110 -9.22 5.41 13.47
N LEU A 111 -9.41 4.09 13.23
CA LEU A 111 -8.44 3.09 13.66
C LEU A 111 -7.07 3.34 13.02
N PHE A 112 -7.05 3.69 11.75
CA PHE A 112 -5.81 3.99 11.03
C PHE A 112 -5.15 5.27 11.56
N LEU A 113 -5.89 6.36 11.69
CA LEU A 113 -5.34 7.65 12.14
C LEU A 113 -4.89 7.62 13.60
N ASP A 114 -5.55 6.82 14.44
CA ASP A 114 -5.16 6.63 15.84
C ASP A 114 -3.94 5.71 16.00
N GLY A 115 -3.45 5.14 14.90
CA GLY A 115 -2.31 4.23 14.94
C GLY A 115 -2.61 2.83 15.41
N LYS A 116 -3.88 2.46 15.53
CA LYS A 116 -4.29 1.13 16.02
C LYS A 116 -4.17 0.05 14.97
N LEU A 117 -4.20 0.41 13.68
CA LEU A 117 -3.97 -0.53 12.60
C LEU A 117 -3.16 0.10 11.47
N THR A 118 -2.49 -0.74 10.69
CA THR A 118 -1.82 -0.35 9.45
C THR A 118 -2.72 -0.67 8.27
N LEU A 119 -2.44 -0.07 7.11
CA LEU A 119 -3.25 -0.31 5.91
C LEU A 119 -3.32 -1.79 5.49
N PRO A 120 -2.21 -2.55 5.49
CA PRO A 120 -2.30 -3.99 5.18
C PRO A 120 -3.19 -4.78 6.14
N GLN A 121 -3.37 -4.31 7.38
CA GLN A 121 -4.22 -4.96 8.37
C GLN A 121 -5.72 -4.81 8.09
N LEU A 122 -6.11 -4.03 7.08
CA LEU A 122 -7.49 -3.99 6.58
C LEU A 122 -7.92 -5.32 5.96
N LEU A 123 -6.96 -6.15 5.58
CA LEU A 123 -7.18 -7.46 4.96
C LEU A 123 -6.76 -8.57 5.93
N ASP A 124 -7.34 -9.76 5.76
CA ASP A 124 -6.89 -10.95 6.47
C ASP A 124 -5.63 -11.51 5.80
N PHE A 125 -5.12 -12.63 6.34
CA PHE A 125 -3.88 -13.24 5.82
C PHE A 125 -4.05 -13.81 4.39
N GLN A 126 -5.29 -13.99 3.93
CA GLN A 126 -5.58 -14.46 2.56
C GLN A 126 -5.81 -13.29 1.59
N GLY A 127 -5.77 -12.05 2.06
CA GLY A 127 -5.98 -10.87 1.24
C GLY A 127 -7.43 -10.45 1.09
N ASN A 128 -8.33 -10.96 1.93
CA ASN A 128 -9.75 -10.62 1.91
C ASN A 128 -10.06 -9.48 2.89
N PRO A 129 -10.92 -8.50 2.50
CA PRO A 129 -11.25 -7.40 3.40
C PRO A 129 -11.93 -7.88 4.68
N LEU A 130 -11.51 -7.32 5.81
CA LEU A 130 -12.12 -7.57 7.10
C LEU A 130 -13.28 -6.60 7.35
N ALA A 131 -14.35 -7.08 7.98
CA ALA A 131 -15.46 -6.23 8.39
C ALA A 131 -15.02 -5.33 9.55
N LEU A 132 -15.70 -4.19 9.72
CA LEU A 132 -15.33 -3.22 10.76
C LEU A 132 -15.40 -3.81 12.16
N ASN A 133 -16.41 -4.64 12.44
CA ASN A 133 -16.52 -5.30 13.74
C ASN A 133 -15.34 -6.25 14.02
N GLN A 134 -14.85 -6.94 12.99
CA GLN A 134 -13.66 -7.80 13.11
C GLN A 134 -12.40 -6.96 13.38
N LEU A 135 -12.27 -5.82 12.72
CA LEU A 135 -11.15 -4.90 12.94
C LEU A 135 -11.18 -4.33 14.35
N ARG A 136 -12.33 -3.93 14.84
CA ARG A 136 -12.48 -3.42 16.21
C ARG A 136 -12.15 -4.47 17.24
N ALA A 137 -12.63 -5.69 17.05
CA ALA A 137 -12.33 -6.80 17.98
C ALA A 137 -10.83 -7.11 18.03
N LYS A 138 -10.14 -6.97 16.90
CA LYS A 138 -8.73 -7.35 16.78
C LYS A 138 -7.77 -6.22 17.15
N TYR A 139 -8.08 -4.98 16.78
CA TYR A 139 -7.14 -3.86 16.87
C TYR A 139 -7.59 -2.73 17.81
N ASP A 140 -8.88 -2.58 18.08
CA ASP A 140 -9.40 -1.56 18.97
C ASP A 140 -9.60 -2.12 20.39
N LYS A 141 -8.55 -2.69 20.93
CA LYS A 141 -8.56 -3.18 22.30
C LYS A 141 -8.28 -2.02 23.24
N LYS A 142 -9.18 -1.81 24.17
CA LYS A 142 -8.99 -0.84 25.24
C LYS A 142 -8.09 -1.42 26.34
#